data_280a415528dc26f7a3f17c45a16f173d
#
_entry.id   280a415528dc26f7a3f17c45a16f173d
#
_cell.length_a   1.000
_cell.length_b   1.000
_cell.length_c   1.000
_cell.angle_alpha   90.00
_cell.angle_beta   90.00
_cell.angle_gamma   90.00
#
_symmetry.space_group_name_H-M   'P 1'
#
loop_
_entity.id
_entity.type
_entity.pdbx_description
1 polymer ?
#
loop_
_entity_poly.entity_id
_entity_poly.type
_entity_poly.pdbx_seq_one_letter_code
_entity_poly.pdbx_strand_id
1 'polypeptide(L)'
;MRYFDFTLTPDDGTIHPVDAIIVDTPGVTREALMHVNALGDGTGVMLYRLRGDPDDLAPALEESDDVLAYDMMNVRGERFHCYVHVPPGEPAGSLMTLAQRYALMIDTPLEFTDRGGLRTTLVGTHEMLRQALDQIPDEVQVTVEQVGQYTPERGDMLSMLTDRQLEVFRTAVDLGYYEIPRRATHEDIADNLGCAPSTVDEHLRKAESRVLSTLVTG
;
A
#
# COMPACT_ATOMS: atom_id res chain seq x y z
N MET A 1 -2.85 19.60 3.41
CA MET A 1 -3.38 18.38 2.79
C MET A 1 -3.82 17.43 3.89
N ARG A 2 -4.81 16.60 3.62
CA ARG A 2 -5.32 15.57 4.53
C ARG A 2 -5.15 14.21 3.85
N TYR A 3 -5.13 13.17 4.67
CA TYR A 3 -5.26 11.79 4.20
C TYR A 3 -6.43 11.13 4.91
N PHE A 4 -7.01 10.15 4.23
CA PHE A 4 -8.02 9.25 4.74
C PHE A 4 -7.56 7.83 4.47
N ASP A 5 -7.34 7.07 5.52
CA ASP A 5 -7.17 5.62 5.45
C ASP A 5 -8.55 5.00 5.55
N PHE A 6 -8.89 4.15 4.61
CA PHE A 6 -10.19 3.49 4.59
C PHE A 6 -10.12 2.14 3.89
N THR A 7 -11.11 1.34 4.17
CA THR A 7 -11.36 0.08 3.47
C THR A 7 -12.59 0.25 2.58
N LEU A 8 -12.41 0.01 1.28
CA LEU A 8 -13.49 -0.18 0.32
C LEU A 8 -13.88 -1.64 0.31
N THR A 9 -15.15 -1.94 0.47
CA THR A 9 -15.66 -3.33 0.41
C THR A 9 -16.78 -3.37 -0.63
N PRO A 10 -16.48 -3.83 -1.87
CA PRO A 10 -17.51 -4.10 -2.87
C PRO A 10 -18.43 -5.21 -2.40
N ASP A 11 -19.72 -5.17 -2.76
CA ASP A 11 -20.73 -6.15 -2.32
C ASP A 11 -20.39 -7.57 -2.78
N ASP A 12 -19.76 -7.72 -3.96
CA ASP A 12 -19.33 -9.01 -4.52
C ASP A 12 -17.86 -9.36 -4.17
N GLY A 13 -17.15 -8.48 -3.43
CA GLY A 13 -15.76 -8.66 -3.03
C GLY A 13 -14.74 -8.42 -4.15
N THR A 14 -15.15 -7.86 -5.29
CA THR A 14 -14.30 -7.57 -6.45
C THR A 14 -14.46 -6.12 -6.91
N ILE A 15 -13.37 -5.49 -7.35
CA ILE A 15 -13.39 -4.10 -7.84
C ILE A 15 -13.50 -4.02 -9.37
N HIS A 16 -13.20 -5.11 -10.07
CA HIS A 16 -13.23 -5.21 -11.53
C HIS A 16 -13.48 -6.67 -11.94
N PRO A 17 -14.06 -6.96 -13.12
CA PRO A 17 -14.24 -8.34 -13.59
C PRO A 17 -12.95 -9.19 -13.59
N VAL A 18 -11.78 -8.61 -13.90
CA VAL A 18 -10.50 -9.33 -13.80
C VAL A 18 -10.20 -9.80 -12.37
N ASP A 19 -10.68 -9.10 -11.38
CA ASP A 19 -10.54 -9.48 -9.96
C ASP A 19 -11.28 -10.77 -9.65
N ALA A 20 -12.47 -10.96 -10.23
CA ALA A 20 -13.24 -12.21 -10.11
C ALA A 20 -12.48 -13.38 -10.72
N ILE A 21 -11.85 -13.19 -11.88
CA ILE A 21 -11.00 -14.22 -12.52
C ILE A 21 -9.89 -14.68 -11.58
N ILE A 22 -9.21 -13.72 -10.92
CA ILE A 22 -8.13 -14.04 -9.99
C ILE A 22 -8.66 -14.78 -8.75
N VAL A 23 -9.80 -14.33 -8.20
CA VAL A 23 -10.44 -14.96 -7.02
C VAL A 23 -10.92 -16.38 -7.31
N ASP A 24 -11.46 -16.59 -8.49
CA ASP A 24 -12.00 -17.88 -8.91
C ASP A 24 -10.91 -18.88 -9.33
N THR A 25 -9.66 -18.43 -9.49
CA THR A 25 -8.52 -19.29 -9.85
C THR A 25 -8.03 -20.05 -8.60
N PRO A 26 -8.17 -21.38 -8.52
CA PRO A 26 -7.72 -22.17 -7.37
C PRO A 26 -6.21 -22.03 -7.15
N GLY A 27 -5.79 -21.84 -5.91
CA GLY A 27 -4.36 -21.73 -5.57
C GLY A 27 -3.76 -20.34 -5.75
N VAL A 28 -4.49 -19.40 -6.34
CA VAL A 28 -4.06 -18.01 -6.49
C VAL A 28 -4.77 -17.12 -5.46
N THR A 29 -3.99 -16.21 -4.82
CA THR A 29 -4.50 -15.29 -3.81
C THR A 29 -4.03 -13.87 -4.09
N ARG A 30 -4.95 -12.90 -4.01
CA ARG A 30 -4.62 -11.46 -4.11
C ARG A 30 -3.98 -11.00 -2.82
N GLU A 31 -2.81 -10.36 -2.90
CA GLU A 31 -2.16 -9.69 -1.77
C GLU A 31 -2.34 -8.17 -1.85
N ALA A 32 -2.03 -7.57 -2.99
CA ALA A 32 -2.13 -6.12 -3.17
C ALA A 32 -2.31 -5.73 -4.63
N LEU A 33 -2.88 -4.55 -4.84
CA LEU A 33 -2.85 -3.82 -6.09
C LEU A 33 -1.72 -2.78 -6.01
N MET A 34 -0.61 -3.08 -6.68
CA MET A 34 0.62 -2.29 -6.61
C MET A 34 0.50 -0.97 -7.36
N HIS A 35 -0.25 -0.98 -8.47
CA HIS A 35 -0.57 0.20 -9.26
C HIS A 35 -1.93 0.03 -9.92
N VAL A 36 -2.64 1.14 -10.06
CA VAL A 36 -3.88 1.25 -10.83
C VAL A 36 -3.88 2.59 -11.56
N ASN A 37 -4.23 2.58 -12.83
CA ASN A 37 -4.35 3.80 -13.62
C ASN A 37 -5.46 3.65 -14.65
N ALA A 38 -6.33 4.66 -14.76
CA ALA A 38 -7.32 4.77 -15.83
C ALA A 38 -6.70 5.52 -17.01
N LEU A 39 -6.87 5.00 -18.21
CA LEU A 39 -6.35 5.57 -19.43
C LEU A 39 -7.37 6.50 -20.09
N GLY A 40 -6.91 7.39 -20.97
CA GLY A 40 -7.75 8.41 -21.61
C GLY A 40 -8.79 7.86 -22.60
N ASP A 41 -8.69 6.60 -22.99
CA ASP A 41 -9.63 5.88 -23.85
C ASP A 41 -10.70 5.10 -23.07
N GLY A 42 -10.69 5.22 -21.74
CA GLY A 42 -11.60 4.53 -20.82
C GLY A 42 -11.12 3.17 -20.35
N THR A 43 -10.05 2.62 -20.92
CA THR A 43 -9.43 1.38 -20.44
C THR A 43 -8.63 1.63 -19.17
N GLY A 44 -8.17 0.56 -18.50
CA GLY A 44 -7.37 0.65 -17.30
C GLY A 44 -6.17 -0.29 -17.32
N VAL A 45 -5.15 0.05 -16.56
CA VAL A 45 -4.03 -0.84 -16.28
C VAL A 45 -3.90 -1.07 -14.78
N MET A 46 -3.68 -2.32 -14.39
CA MET A 46 -3.51 -2.74 -13.01
C MET A 46 -2.27 -3.61 -12.88
N LEU A 47 -1.54 -3.45 -11.79
CA LEU A 47 -0.41 -4.32 -11.43
C LEU A 47 -0.73 -4.99 -10.09
N TYR A 48 -1.06 -6.25 -10.13
CA TYR A 48 -1.32 -7.05 -8.95
C TYR A 48 -0.05 -7.65 -8.38
N ARG A 49 0.02 -7.79 -7.07
CA ARG A 49 0.89 -8.72 -6.37
C ARG A 49 0.03 -9.90 -5.91
N LEU A 50 0.36 -11.07 -6.40
CA LEU A 50 -0.37 -12.30 -6.20
C LEU A 50 0.53 -13.35 -5.54
N ARG A 51 -0.10 -14.34 -4.91
CA ARG A 51 0.56 -15.55 -4.41
C ARG A 51 -0.06 -16.76 -5.08
N GLY A 52 0.76 -17.70 -5.52
CA GLY A 52 0.37 -18.92 -6.20
C GLY A 52 1.29 -19.22 -7.38
N ASP A 53 0.83 -20.08 -8.29
CA ASP A 53 1.52 -20.38 -9.54
C ASP A 53 0.93 -19.51 -10.67
N PRO A 54 1.74 -18.69 -11.37
CA PRO A 54 1.26 -17.92 -12.51
C PRO A 54 0.68 -18.79 -13.63
N ASP A 55 1.15 -20.02 -13.79
CA ASP A 55 0.64 -20.94 -14.82
C ASP A 55 -0.81 -21.40 -14.55
N ASP A 56 -1.29 -21.33 -13.30
CA ASP A 56 -2.69 -21.61 -12.95
C ASP A 56 -3.62 -20.47 -13.38
N LEU A 57 -3.14 -19.22 -13.40
CA LEU A 57 -3.93 -18.04 -13.73
C LEU A 57 -3.95 -17.75 -15.24
N ALA A 58 -2.85 -18.02 -15.95
CA ALA A 58 -2.68 -17.65 -17.35
C ALA A 58 -3.83 -18.10 -18.26
N PRO A 59 -4.31 -19.36 -18.22
CA PRO A 59 -5.40 -19.78 -19.09
C PRO A 59 -6.71 -18.99 -18.89
N ALA A 60 -7.05 -18.66 -17.64
CA ALA A 60 -8.26 -17.91 -17.32
C ALA A 60 -8.19 -16.45 -17.83
N LEU A 61 -7.00 -15.83 -17.81
CA LEU A 61 -6.81 -14.50 -18.39
C LEU A 61 -6.84 -14.53 -19.92
N GLU A 62 -6.30 -15.58 -20.55
CA GLU A 62 -6.30 -15.73 -22.02
C GLU A 62 -7.71 -15.93 -22.60
N GLU A 63 -8.59 -16.62 -21.87
CA GLU A 63 -9.94 -16.93 -22.31
C GLU A 63 -10.95 -15.80 -22.04
N SER A 64 -10.54 -14.75 -21.31
CA SER A 64 -11.45 -13.68 -20.88
C SER A 64 -11.49 -12.48 -21.81
N ASP A 65 -12.69 -12.04 -22.17
CA ASP A 65 -12.94 -10.78 -22.88
C ASP A 65 -12.68 -9.53 -21.97
N ASP A 66 -12.59 -9.72 -20.65
CA ASP A 66 -12.26 -8.67 -19.68
C ASP A 66 -10.77 -8.39 -19.55
N VAL A 67 -9.93 -9.02 -20.39
CA VAL A 67 -8.48 -8.84 -20.44
C VAL A 67 -8.04 -8.51 -21.85
N LEU A 68 -7.53 -7.29 -22.06
CA LEU A 68 -7.00 -6.84 -23.34
C LEU A 68 -5.55 -7.29 -23.58
N ALA A 69 -4.77 -7.32 -22.50
CA ALA A 69 -3.41 -7.83 -22.49
C ALA A 69 -2.97 -8.12 -21.04
N TYR A 70 -2.06 -9.06 -20.85
CA TYR A 70 -1.45 -9.31 -19.55
C TYR A 70 0.03 -9.69 -19.70
N ASP A 71 0.78 -9.56 -18.61
CA ASP A 71 2.15 -10.04 -18.47
C ASP A 71 2.41 -10.46 -17.02
N MET A 72 3.21 -11.48 -16.81
CA MET A 72 3.49 -12.03 -15.49
C MET A 72 4.98 -12.07 -15.21
N MET A 73 5.37 -11.60 -14.02
CA MET A 73 6.75 -11.60 -13.54
C MET A 73 6.86 -12.32 -12.21
N ASN A 74 7.68 -13.36 -12.16
CA ASN A 74 8.00 -14.01 -10.89
C ASN A 74 8.87 -13.10 -10.03
N VAL A 75 8.50 -12.95 -8.74
CA VAL A 75 9.24 -12.11 -7.80
C VAL A 75 10.18 -12.96 -6.95
N ARG A 76 9.64 -13.78 -6.07
CA ARG A 76 10.38 -14.76 -5.23
C ARG A 76 9.43 -15.74 -4.57
N GLY A 77 9.81 -17.02 -4.54
CA GLY A 77 8.99 -18.06 -3.94
C GLY A 77 7.66 -18.20 -4.68
N GLU A 78 6.56 -18.21 -3.95
CA GLU A 78 5.20 -18.34 -4.49
C GLU A 78 4.58 -16.98 -4.88
N ARG A 79 5.32 -15.86 -4.82
CA ARG A 79 4.81 -14.52 -5.18
C ARG A 79 5.18 -14.17 -6.61
N PHE A 80 4.21 -13.59 -7.30
CA PHE A 80 4.40 -13.02 -8.64
C PHE A 80 3.62 -11.73 -8.81
N HIS A 81 4.02 -10.93 -9.79
CA HIS A 81 3.26 -9.76 -10.24
C HIS A 81 2.53 -10.10 -11.53
N CYS A 82 1.28 -9.66 -11.62
CA CYS A 82 0.46 -9.75 -12.81
C CYS A 82 0.07 -8.34 -13.26
N TYR A 83 0.63 -7.91 -14.39
CA TYR A 83 0.16 -6.73 -15.10
C TYR A 83 -1.03 -7.12 -15.96
N VAL A 84 -2.10 -6.32 -15.92
CA VAL A 84 -3.27 -6.49 -16.78
C VAL A 84 -3.69 -5.15 -17.37
N HIS A 85 -3.98 -5.16 -18.67
CA HIS A 85 -4.69 -4.10 -19.39
C HIS A 85 -6.12 -4.55 -19.61
N VAL A 86 -7.08 -3.76 -19.15
CA VAL A 86 -8.48 -4.17 -19.05
C VAL A 86 -9.42 -3.17 -19.71
N PRO A 87 -10.59 -3.59 -20.24
CA PRO A 87 -11.65 -2.70 -20.63
C PRO A 87 -12.22 -1.97 -19.40
N PRO A 88 -13.09 -0.97 -19.57
CA PRO A 88 -13.80 -0.33 -18.47
C PRO A 88 -14.59 -1.37 -17.66
N GLY A 89 -14.46 -1.34 -16.32
CA GLY A 89 -15.16 -2.23 -15.42
C GLY A 89 -15.54 -1.53 -14.12
N GLU A 90 -16.65 -1.93 -13.54
CA GLU A 90 -17.15 -1.38 -12.29
C GLU A 90 -16.86 -2.31 -11.10
N PRO A 91 -16.74 -1.73 -9.87
CA PRO A 91 -16.79 -0.30 -9.53
C PRO A 91 -15.46 0.46 -9.72
N ALA A 92 -14.37 -0.18 -10.18
CA ALA A 92 -13.05 0.45 -10.34
C ALA A 92 -13.11 1.70 -11.25
N GLY A 93 -13.83 1.64 -12.36
CA GLY A 93 -13.98 2.76 -13.29
C GLY A 93 -14.60 3.99 -12.62
N SER A 94 -15.68 3.81 -11.90
CA SER A 94 -16.35 4.88 -11.14
C SER A 94 -15.44 5.43 -10.04
N LEU A 95 -14.76 4.59 -9.27
CA LEU A 95 -13.83 5.02 -8.22
C LEU A 95 -12.65 5.83 -8.78
N MET A 96 -12.06 5.39 -9.88
CA MET A 96 -10.98 6.11 -10.56
C MET A 96 -11.45 7.45 -11.13
N THR A 97 -12.66 7.49 -11.69
CA THR A 97 -13.29 8.73 -12.17
C THR A 97 -13.49 9.74 -11.04
N LEU A 98 -13.93 9.28 -9.87
CA LEU A 98 -14.07 10.11 -8.67
C LEU A 98 -12.70 10.65 -8.21
N ALA A 99 -11.68 9.80 -8.14
CA ALA A 99 -10.34 10.22 -7.76
C ALA A 99 -9.80 11.31 -8.70
N GLN A 100 -9.98 11.15 -10.02
CA GLN A 100 -9.59 12.14 -11.03
C GLN A 100 -10.42 13.44 -10.91
N ARG A 101 -11.76 13.33 -10.80
CA ARG A 101 -12.67 14.48 -10.70
C ARG A 101 -12.31 15.38 -9.51
N TYR A 102 -11.97 14.80 -8.38
CA TYR A 102 -11.64 15.52 -7.16
C TYR A 102 -10.14 15.71 -6.95
N ALA A 103 -9.32 15.42 -7.98
CA ALA A 103 -7.86 15.55 -7.93
C ALA A 103 -7.25 14.88 -6.68
N LEU A 104 -7.74 13.70 -6.33
CA LEU A 104 -7.23 12.91 -5.22
C LEU A 104 -6.04 12.07 -5.66
N MET A 105 -5.04 11.97 -4.81
CA MET A 105 -3.94 11.04 -4.98
C MET A 105 -4.27 9.74 -4.26
N ILE A 106 -4.15 8.63 -4.98
CA ILE A 106 -4.26 7.29 -4.42
C ILE A 106 -2.86 6.87 -4.00
N ASP A 107 -2.70 6.57 -2.72
CA ASP A 107 -1.43 6.03 -2.21
C ASP A 107 -1.41 4.51 -2.46
N THR A 108 -0.33 4.03 -3.04
CA THR A 108 -0.15 2.62 -3.41
C THR A 108 1.01 2.02 -2.61
N PRO A 109 1.01 0.72 -2.35
CA PRO A 109 0.04 -0.31 -2.78
C PRO A 109 -1.28 -0.26 -2.02
N LEU A 110 -2.36 -0.70 -2.67
CA LEU A 110 -3.64 -0.96 -2.03
C LEU A 110 -3.68 -2.43 -1.60
N GLU A 111 -3.95 -2.71 -0.33
CA GLU A 111 -3.89 -4.07 0.21
C GLU A 111 -5.27 -4.73 0.24
N PHE A 112 -5.35 -5.97 -0.27
CA PHE A 112 -6.57 -6.76 -0.15
C PHE A 112 -6.72 -7.29 1.28
N THR A 113 -7.94 -7.25 1.79
CA THR A 113 -8.29 -7.85 3.08
C THR A 113 -8.83 -9.26 2.88
N ASP A 114 -8.82 -10.09 3.93
CA ASP A 114 -9.36 -11.46 3.91
C ASP A 114 -10.85 -11.52 3.55
N ARG A 115 -11.56 -10.39 3.60
CA ARG A 115 -12.99 -10.26 3.28
C ARG A 115 -13.25 -9.68 1.90
N GLY A 116 -12.25 -9.61 1.03
CA GLY A 116 -12.36 -9.03 -0.31
C GLY A 116 -12.38 -7.50 -0.35
N GLY A 117 -12.25 -6.82 0.78
CA GLY A 117 -12.11 -5.36 0.82
C GLY A 117 -10.72 -4.92 0.36
N LEU A 118 -10.61 -3.67 -0.03
CA LEU A 118 -9.38 -3.03 -0.49
C LEU A 118 -9.03 -1.87 0.43
N ARG A 119 -7.97 -2.01 1.22
CA ARG A 119 -7.46 -0.94 2.09
C ARG A 119 -6.62 0.02 1.27
N THR A 120 -6.88 1.31 1.41
CA THR A 120 -6.18 2.36 0.68
C THR A 120 -6.13 3.68 1.46
N THR A 121 -5.20 4.53 1.07
CA THR A 121 -5.10 5.90 1.54
C THR A 121 -5.38 6.86 0.38
N LEU A 122 -6.34 7.76 0.55
CA LEU A 122 -6.51 8.90 -0.35
C LEU A 122 -5.97 10.17 0.27
N VAL A 123 -5.29 10.95 -0.56
CA VAL A 123 -4.69 12.22 -0.16
C VAL A 123 -5.29 13.35 -0.99
N GLY A 124 -5.73 14.41 -0.32
CA GLY A 124 -6.33 15.57 -0.96
C GLY A 124 -6.61 16.71 0.02
N THR A 125 -7.43 17.67 -0.40
CA THR A 125 -8.00 18.64 0.54
C THR A 125 -9.16 17.99 1.31
N HIS A 126 -9.45 18.47 2.51
CA HIS A 126 -10.57 17.94 3.30
C HIS A 126 -11.90 17.99 2.55
N GLU A 127 -12.13 19.08 1.82
CA GLU A 127 -13.36 19.29 1.04
C GLU A 127 -13.50 18.29 -0.10
N MET A 128 -12.42 18.09 -0.90
CA MET A 128 -12.43 17.17 -2.04
C MET A 128 -12.62 15.73 -1.59
N LEU A 129 -11.94 15.32 -0.51
CA LEU A 129 -12.10 13.99 0.07
C LEU A 129 -13.54 13.75 0.53
N ARG A 130 -14.16 14.72 1.23
CA ARG A 130 -15.54 14.61 1.66
C ARG A 130 -16.51 14.50 0.48
N GLN A 131 -16.36 15.36 -0.52
CA GLN A 131 -17.22 15.33 -1.72
C GLN A 131 -17.10 14.03 -2.51
N ALA A 132 -15.89 13.46 -2.58
CA ALA A 132 -15.68 12.16 -3.22
C ALA A 132 -16.36 11.03 -2.45
N LEU A 133 -16.26 11.02 -1.12
CA LEU A 133 -16.92 10.01 -0.28
C LEU A 133 -18.43 10.02 -0.42
N ASP A 134 -19.04 11.22 -0.56
CA ASP A 134 -20.48 11.38 -0.75
C ASP A 134 -20.97 10.86 -2.13
N GLN A 135 -20.08 10.52 -3.06
CA GLN A 135 -20.38 10.05 -4.43
C GLN A 135 -19.86 8.65 -4.73
N ILE A 136 -19.40 7.94 -3.70
CA ILE A 136 -19.02 6.54 -3.88
C ILE A 136 -20.27 5.74 -4.26
N PRO A 137 -20.17 4.81 -5.24
CA PRO A 137 -21.28 3.95 -5.63
C PRO A 137 -21.87 3.18 -4.45
N ASP A 138 -23.20 2.99 -4.44
CA ASP A 138 -23.93 2.32 -3.35
C ASP A 138 -23.49 0.86 -3.14
N GLU A 139 -22.98 0.20 -4.20
CA GLU A 139 -22.43 -1.16 -4.16
C GLU A 139 -21.05 -1.27 -3.48
N VAL A 140 -20.46 -0.15 -3.03
CA VAL A 140 -19.17 -0.12 -2.35
C VAL A 140 -19.32 0.44 -0.95
N GLN A 141 -19.19 -0.40 0.05
CA GLN A 141 -19.16 0.03 1.45
C GLN A 141 -17.81 0.66 1.77
N VAL A 142 -17.85 1.80 2.48
CA VAL A 142 -16.64 2.52 2.90
C VAL A 142 -16.55 2.52 4.42
N THR A 143 -15.44 2.02 4.94
CA THR A 143 -15.09 2.14 6.34
C THR A 143 -13.90 3.06 6.49
N VAL A 144 -14.10 4.25 7.06
CA VAL A 144 -13.00 5.17 7.38
C VAL A 144 -12.30 4.69 8.64
N GLU A 145 -11.02 4.36 8.52
CA GLU A 145 -10.21 3.86 9.64
C GLU A 145 -9.46 5.00 10.33
N GLN A 146 -8.89 5.90 9.57
CA GLN A 146 -8.13 7.02 10.09
C GLN A 146 -8.20 8.26 9.19
N VAL A 147 -8.17 9.43 9.81
CA VAL A 147 -8.06 10.72 9.13
C VAL A 147 -6.98 11.54 9.81
N GLY A 148 -6.08 12.13 9.01
CA GLY A 148 -4.99 12.91 9.57
C GLY A 148 -4.45 13.97 8.62
N GLN A 149 -3.40 14.64 9.08
CA GLN A 149 -2.65 15.56 8.24
C GLN A 149 -1.65 14.75 7.41
N TYR A 150 -1.66 14.95 6.10
CA TYR A 150 -0.71 14.30 5.21
C TYR A 150 0.65 14.97 5.27
N THR A 151 1.66 14.17 5.56
CA THR A 151 3.08 14.51 5.38
C THR A 151 3.64 13.61 4.29
N PRO A 152 4.29 14.15 3.25
CA PRO A 152 4.80 13.37 2.11
C PRO A 152 5.75 12.22 2.50
N GLU A 153 6.36 12.33 3.68
CA GLU A 153 7.29 11.35 4.25
C GLU A 153 6.59 10.12 4.85
N ARG A 154 5.25 10.06 4.78
CA ARG A 154 4.49 8.97 5.40
C ARG A 154 4.70 7.59 4.74
N GLY A 155 5.12 7.56 3.47
CA GLY A 155 5.60 6.35 2.79
C GLY A 155 7.04 5.96 3.16
N ASP A 156 7.74 6.80 3.93
CA ASP A 156 9.08 6.51 4.39
C ASP A 156 9.00 5.52 5.57
N MET A 157 9.83 4.49 5.56
CA MET A 157 9.97 3.53 6.65
C MET A 157 10.16 4.21 8.03
N LEU A 158 10.66 5.44 8.03
CA LEU A 158 10.82 6.26 9.23
C LEU A 158 9.49 6.75 9.81
N SER A 159 8.43 6.84 9.02
CA SER A 159 7.09 7.27 9.50
C SER A 159 6.44 6.21 10.43
N MET A 160 6.93 4.98 10.39
CA MET A 160 6.51 3.91 11.29
C MET A 160 7.07 4.06 12.71
N LEU A 161 8.05 4.94 12.89
CA LEU A 161 8.68 5.20 14.17
C LEU A 161 7.90 6.27 14.95
N THR A 162 7.82 6.11 16.26
CA THR A 162 7.36 7.21 17.11
C THR A 162 8.37 8.36 17.08
N ASP A 163 7.92 9.60 17.38
CA ASP A 163 8.80 10.77 17.40
C ASP A 163 10.07 10.52 18.22
N ARG A 164 9.94 9.88 19.38
CA ARG A 164 11.09 9.55 20.24
C ARG A 164 11.99 8.47 19.64
N GLN A 165 11.44 7.47 18.97
CA GLN A 165 12.24 6.47 18.25
C GLN A 165 12.99 7.10 17.08
N LEU A 166 12.33 7.97 16.34
CA LEU A 166 12.92 8.69 15.22
C LEU A 166 14.05 9.62 15.68
N GLU A 167 13.86 10.35 16.77
CA GLU A 167 14.86 11.21 17.37
C GLU A 167 16.11 10.41 17.78
N VAL A 168 15.95 9.31 18.52
CA VAL A 168 17.05 8.44 18.92
C VAL A 168 17.77 7.85 17.72
N PHE A 169 17.00 7.39 16.71
CA PHE A 169 17.55 6.81 15.50
C PHE A 169 18.37 7.81 14.67
N ARG A 170 17.87 9.04 14.48
CA ARG A 170 18.59 10.12 13.81
C ARG A 170 19.88 10.47 14.54
N THR A 171 19.82 10.66 15.85
CA THR A 171 21.01 10.95 16.68
C THR A 171 22.05 9.83 16.55
N ALA A 172 21.63 8.56 16.53
CA ALA A 172 22.54 7.44 16.34
C ALA A 172 23.24 7.46 14.97
N VAL A 173 22.51 7.81 13.90
CA VAL A 173 23.08 7.98 12.55
C VAL A 173 24.05 9.16 12.52
N ASP A 174 23.65 10.31 13.04
CA ASP A 174 24.44 11.55 13.01
C ASP A 174 25.75 11.41 13.79
N LEU A 175 25.76 10.69 14.90
CA LEU A 175 26.96 10.41 15.70
C LEU A 175 27.81 9.27 15.12
N GLY A 176 27.35 8.57 14.09
CA GLY A 176 28.08 7.50 13.44
C GLY A 176 28.04 6.16 14.18
N TYR A 177 26.96 5.89 14.96
CA TYR A 177 26.75 4.61 15.62
C TYR A 177 26.68 3.43 14.63
N TYR A 178 26.10 3.64 13.44
CA TYR A 178 25.97 2.65 12.37
C TYR A 178 27.14 2.63 11.37
N GLU A 179 28.18 3.43 11.58
CA GLU A 179 29.37 3.40 10.72
C GLU A 179 30.26 2.17 10.99
N ILE A 180 31.06 1.80 10.01
CA ILE A 180 32.03 0.70 10.13
C ILE A 180 33.43 1.25 9.87
N PRO A 181 34.30 1.38 10.91
CA PRO A 181 34.02 1.11 12.33
C PRO A 181 33.09 2.16 12.96
N ARG A 182 32.27 1.75 13.92
CA ARG A 182 31.36 2.68 14.63
C ARG A 182 32.14 3.80 15.33
N ARG A 183 31.57 5.02 15.31
CA ARG A 183 32.16 6.19 15.94
C ARG A 183 31.49 6.61 17.24
N ALA A 184 30.34 6.05 17.55
CA ALA A 184 29.59 6.34 18.77
C ALA A 184 29.09 5.07 19.46
N THR A 185 28.78 5.20 20.74
CA THR A 185 28.20 4.17 21.62
C THR A 185 26.79 4.57 22.07
N HIS A 186 26.08 3.69 22.78
CA HIS A 186 24.82 4.05 23.43
C HIS A 186 24.97 5.16 24.48
N GLU A 187 26.15 5.24 25.14
CA GLU A 187 26.46 6.28 26.11
C GLU A 187 26.55 7.65 25.44
N ASP A 188 27.24 7.75 24.30
CA ASP A 188 27.37 9.00 23.55
C ASP A 188 25.99 9.51 23.05
N ILE A 189 25.11 8.60 22.60
CA ILE A 189 23.75 8.95 22.19
C ILE A 189 22.92 9.39 23.42
N ALA A 190 23.04 8.67 24.52
CA ALA A 190 22.33 8.95 25.76
C ALA A 190 22.68 10.32 26.33
N ASP A 191 23.97 10.66 26.34
CA ASP A 191 24.48 11.97 26.77
C ASP A 191 23.94 13.11 25.89
N ASN A 192 23.87 12.89 24.58
CA ASN A 192 23.32 13.87 23.63
C ASN A 192 21.83 14.12 23.86
N LEU A 193 21.08 13.07 24.19
CA LEU A 193 19.62 13.10 24.34
C LEU A 193 19.14 13.30 25.79
N GLY A 194 20.06 13.37 26.75
CA GLY A 194 19.74 13.53 28.17
C GLY A 194 18.93 12.36 28.76
N CYS A 195 19.24 11.11 28.38
CA CYS A 195 18.53 9.92 28.82
C CYS A 195 19.51 8.80 29.25
N ALA A 196 18.99 7.67 29.73
CA ALA A 196 19.83 6.52 30.10
C ALA A 196 20.27 5.71 28.88
N PRO A 197 21.47 5.11 28.82
CA PRO A 197 21.91 4.23 27.75
C PRO A 197 20.96 3.03 27.50
N SER A 198 20.33 2.49 28.54
CA SER A 198 19.31 1.44 28.40
C SER A 198 18.05 1.91 27.67
N THR A 199 17.68 3.20 27.81
CA THR A 199 16.58 3.81 27.08
C THR A 199 16.91 3.93 25.59
N VAL A 200 18.15 4.29 25.27
CA VAL A 200 18.65 4.34 23.88
C VAL A 200 18.58 2.95 23.25
N ASP A 201 19.13 1.93 23.93
CA ASP A 201 19.08 0.53 23.45
C ASP A 201 17.65 0.08 23.17
N GLU A 202 16.71 0.33 24.08
CA GLU A 202 15.30 -0.03 23.90
C GLU A 202 14.66 0.66 22.69
N HIS A 203 14.89 1.98 22.50
CA HIS A 203 14.32 2.72 21.38
C HIS A 203 14.94 2.29 20.05
N LEU A 204 16.27 2.08 19.98
CA LEU A 204 16.94 1.60 18.77
C LEU A 204 16.44 0.21 18.38
N ARG A 205 16.38 -0.76 19.33
CA ARG A 205 15.86 -2.11 19.04
C ARG A 205 14.43 -2.09 18.51
N LYS A 206 13.55 -1.25 19.09
CA LYS A 206 12.17 -1.12 18.62
C LYS A 206 12.10 -0.47 17.23
N ALA A 207 12.92 0.53 16.95
CA ALA A 207 13.01 1.18 15.66
C ALA A 207 13.55 0.23 14.59
N GLU A 208 14.69 -0.42 14.87
CA GLU A 208 15.32 -1.41 14.00
C GLU A 208 14.38 -2.58 13.70
N SER A 209 13.70 -3.11 14.72
CA SER A 209 12.73 -4.19 14.54
C SER A 209 11.61 -3.81 13.57
N ARG A 210 11.06 -2.59 13.68
CA ARG A 210 10.01 -2.12 12.79
C ARG A 210 10.51 -1.95 11.35
N VAL A 211 11.62 -1.24 11.18
CA VAL A 211 12.20 -0.97 9.86
C VAL A 211 12.65 -2.26 9.17
N LEU A 212 13.39 -3.13 9.88
CA LEU A 212 13.89 -4.37 9.30
C LEU A 212 12.78 -5.38 9.02
N SER A 213 11.76 -5.47 9.88
CA SER A 213 10.61 -6.35 9.63
C SER A 213 9.89 -5.93 8.35
N THR A 214 9.70 -4.64 8.13
CA THR A 214 9.07 -4.14 6.90
C THR A 214 9.90 -4.43 5.66
N LEU A 215 11.23 -4.28 5.74
CA LEU A 215 12.14 -4.58 4.62
C LEU A 215 12.18 -6.08 4.25
N VAL A 216 11.96 -6.97 5.22
CA VAL A 216 12.06 -8.42 5.01
C VAL A 216 10.70 -9.03 4.63
N THR A 217 9.59 -8.44 5.09
CA THR A 217 8.23 -8.97 4.87
C THR A 217 7.45 -8.23 3.79
N GLY A 218 7.97 -7.09 3.29
CA GLY A 218 7.39 -6.26 2.21
C GLY A 218 7.62 -6.80 0.81
#